data_5acd30bc1cfeb3e1b7a3d233ee6b2957
#
_entry.id   5acd30bc1cfeb3e1b7a3d233ee6b2957
#
_cell.length_a   1.000
_cell.length_b   1.000
_cell.length_c   1.000
_cell.angle_alpha   90.00
_cell.angle_beta   90.00
_cell.angle_gamma   90.00
#
_symmetry.space_group_name_H-M   'P 1'
#
loop_
_entity.id
_entity.type
_entity.pdbx_description
1 polymer ?
#
loop_
_entity_poly.entity_id
_entity_poly.type
_entity_poly.pdbx_seq_one_letter_code
_entity_poly.pdbx_strand_id
1 'polypeptide(L)'
;MKKSAQTVIRPDACYTIAAANGRVLEVADFNTENGASVRLWSYEGQPWQQWFFVEAGENEYRIKNRFTGKVMDLALSGVENGTWVHQWSATSGAGQRWQIVDAGGGKVKLRNVLADKVIDLVGMRVENGTQAQIWQDVFGENQLWKINPVPDRLLERTAEPPKAARTAPQKAAAKTTRTQTSKKTAGKSARRGSKNK
;
A
#
# COMPACT_ATOMS: atom_id res chain seq x y z
N MET A 1 8.92 34.71 -4.09
CA MET A 1 8.40 33.36 -3.77
C MET A 1 9.57 32.43 -3.59
N LYS A 2 9.82 31.89 -2.39
CA LYS A 2 10.82 30.83 -2.18
C LYS A 2 10.28 29.56 -2.85
N LYS A 3 10.96 29.07 -3.92
CA LYS A 3 10.67 27.74 -4.47
C LYS A 3 10.85 26.74 -3.34
N SER A 4 9.79 25.99 -3.01
CA SER A 4 9.89 24.83 -2.12
C SER A 4 10.96 23.91 -2.67
N ALA A 5 11.88 23.44 -1.83
CA ALA A 5 12.90 22.51 -2.28
C ALA A 5 12.18 21.21 -2.66
N GLN A 6 12.21 20.90 -3.95
CA GLN A 6 11.70 19.63 -4.48
C GLN A 6 12.47 18.48 -3.80
N THR A 7 11.78 17.44 -3.37
CA THR A 7 12.41 16.24 -2.84
C THR A 7 13.29 15.62 -3.91
N VAL A 8 14.60 15.70 -3.73
CA VAL A 8 15.58 15.11 -4.66
C VAL A 8 15.88 13.69 -4.20
N ILE A 9 15.49 12.72 -5.00
CA ILE A 9 15.86 11.31 -4.80
C ILE A 9 17.26 11.11 -5.36
N ARG A 10 18.18 10.65 -4.51
CA ARG A 10 19.54 10.27 -4.92
C ARG A 10 19.57 8.77 -5.18
N PRO A 11 20.19 8.32 -6.27
CA PRO A 11 20.47 6.90 -6.49
C PRO A 11 21.18 6.30 -5.25
N ASP A 12 20.88 5.07 -4.94
CA ASP A 12 21.47 4.29 -3.83
C ASP A 12 21.23 4.84 -2.41
N ALA A 13 20.57 5.99 -2.25
CA ALA A 13 20.18 6.48 -0.94
C ALA A 13 18.93 5.77 -0.41
N CYS A 14 18.93 5.53 0.90
CA CYS A 14 17.80 4.92 1.58
C CYS A 14 16.95 5.98 2.27
N TYR A 15 15.65 5.79 2.34
CA TYR A 15 14.69 6.78 2.83
C TYR A 15 13.66 6.17 3.77
N THR A 16 13.11 6.99 4.67
CA THR A 16 11.82 6.73 5.29
C THR A 16 10.73 7.51 4.58
N ILE A 17 9.51 6.96 4.57
CA ILE A 17 8.30 7.61 4.05
C ILE A 17 7.43 7.90 5.27
N ALA A 18 7.41 9.15 5.72
CA ALA A 18 6.84 9.56 6.99
C ALA A 18 5.53 10.33 6.81
N ALA A 19 4.53 10.00 7.62
CA ALA A 19 3.32 10.80 7.80
C ALA A 19 3.60 12.06 8.64
N ALA A 20 2.62 12.97 8.73
CA ALA A 20 2.76 14.25 9.45
C ALA A 20 3.14 14.08 10.94
N ASN A 21 2.71 13.00 11.58
CA ASN A 21 3.01 12.69 12.98
C ASN A 21 4.36 11.98 13.20
N GLY A 22 5.17 11.84 12.17
CA GLY A 22 6.50 11.22 12.23
C GLY A 22 6.52 9.69 12.18
N ARG A 23 5.36 9.01 12.16
CA ARG A 23 5.29 7.58 11.87
C ARG A 23 5.63 7.32 10.41
N VAL A 24 6.12 6.12 10.12
CA VAL A 24 6.62 5.77 8.79
C VAL A 24 5.91 4.55 8.21
N LEU A 25 5.91 4.45 6.89
CA LEU A 25 5.48 3.22 6.21
C LEU A 25 6.50 2.10 6.45
N GLU A 26 5.99 0.91 6.77
CA GLU A 26 6.79 -0.30 6.97
C GLU A 26 6.16 -1.52 6.30
N VAL A 27 6.97 -2.55 6.08
CA VAL A 27 6.46 -3.91 5.85
C VAL A 27 6.03 -4.49 7.20
N ALA A 28 4.79 -4.98 7.28
CA ALA A 28 4.20 -5.48 8.51
C ALA A 28 4.91 -6.75 9.01
N ASP A 29 5.08 -6.82 10.34
CA ASP A 29 5.46 -8.03 11.08
C ASP A 29 6.76 -8.71 10.60
N PHE A 30 7.70 -7.96 10.00
CA PHE A 30 8.95 -8.48 9.38
C PHE A 30 8.68 -9.57 8.33
N ASN A 31 7.48 -9.61 7.80
CA ASN A 31 7.06 -10.64 6.87
C ASN A 31 7.81 -10.47 5.54
N THR A 32 8.52 -11.52 5.11
CA THR A 32 9.30 -11.52 3.88
C THR A 32 8.51 -12.03 2.67
N GLU A 33 7.27 -12.50 2.87
CA GLU A 33 6.47 -13.09 1.82
C GLU A 33 5.84 -12.05 0.89
N ASN A 34 5.49 -12.48 -0.32
CA ASN A 34 4.66 -11.69 -1.22
C ASN A 34 3.28 -11.48 -0.59
N GLY A 35 2.72 -10.27 -0.73
CA GLY A 35 1.44 -9.92 -0.15
C GLY A 35 1.51 -9.40 1.28
N ALA A 36 2.71 -9.32 1.89
CA ALA A 36 2.84 -8.70 3.21
C ALA A 36 2.42 -7.23 3.14
N SER A 37 1.57 -6.82 4.06
CA SER A 37 0.97 -5.48 4.09
C SER A 37 2.01 -4.39 4.29
N VAL A 38 1.80 -3.26 3.64
CA VAL A 38 2.46 -1.99 3.98
C VAL A 38 1.54 -1.21 4.90
N ARG A 39 2.06 -0.79 6.05
CA ARG A 39 1.29 -0.09 7.09
C ARG A 39 2.09 1.04 7.74
N LEU A 40 1.40 1.88 8.51
CA LEU A 40 2.02 2.93 9.30
C LEU A 40 2.50 2.37 10.66
N TRP A 41 3.71 2.77 11.09
CA TRP A 41 4.25 2.40 12.39
C TRP A 41 5.21 3.46 12.94
N SER A 42 5.41 3.47 14.26
CA SER A 42 6.45 4.29 14.89
C SER A 42 7.82 3.96 14.33
N TYR A 43 8.62 4.98 14.02
CA TYR A 43 9.96 4.76 13.48
C TYR A 43 10.91 4.21 14.54
N GLU A 44 11.49 3.06 14.28
CA GLU A 44 12.43 2.35 15.17
C GLU A 44 13.81 2.17 14.55
N GLY A 45 14.05 2.81 13.39
CA GLY A 45 15.32 2.73 12.67
C GLY A 45 15.58 1.38 12.01
N GLN A 46 14.55 0.58 11.79
CA GLN A 46 14.67 -0.78 11.31
C GLN A 46 14.63 -0.87 9.76
N PRO A 47 15.33 -1.86 9.15
CA PRO A 47 15.41 -1.98 7.69
C PRO A 47 14.05 -2.17 6.99
N TRP A 48 13.06 -2.80 7.63
CA TRP A 48 11.71 -2.95 7.07
C TRP A 48 10.90 -1.65 7.04
N GLN A 49 11.41 -0.57 7.67
CA GLN A 49 10.86 0.79 7.66
C GLN A 49 11.59 1.70 6.66
N GLN A 50 12.47 1.15 5.84
CA GLN A 50 13.37 1.90 5.00
C GLN A 50 13.26 1.43 3.55
N TRP A 51 13.36 2.39 2.62
CA TRP A 51 13.00 2.19 1.23
C TRP A 51 14.03 2.83 0.29
N PHE A 52 14.28 2.15 -0.82
CA PHE A 52 15.02 2.70 -1.96
C PHE A 52 14.02 3.10 -3.04
N PHE A 53 14.27 4.21 -3.70
CA PHE A 53 13.53 4.61 -4.90
C PHE A 53 14.36 4.27 -6.12
N VAL A 54 14.03 3.17 -6.77
CA VAL A 54 14.73 2.64 -7.95
C VAL A 54 14.03 3.16 -9.19
N GLU A 55 14.75 3.89 -10.04
CA GLU A 55 14.20 4.43 -11.29
C GLU A 55 13.55 3.32 -12.15
N ALA A 56 12.38 3.60 -12.71
CA ALA A 56 11.58 2.66 -13.48
C ALA A 56 10.94 3.29 -14.72
N GLY A 57 11.26 4.54 -15.01
CA GLY A 57 10.78 5.37 -16.12
C GLY A 57 11.00 6.84 -15.83
N GLU A 58 10.56 7.70 -16.74
CA GLU A 58 10.65 9.14 -16.54
C GLU A 58 9.76 9.58 -15.37
N ASN A 59 10.38 10.09 -14.31
CA ASN A 59 9.72 10.45 -13.03
C ASN A 59 8.93 9.29 -12.39
N GLU A 60 9.32 8.04 -12.65
CA GLU A 60 8.70 6.84 -12.09
C GLU A 60 9.71 6.00 -11.32
N TYR A 61 9.27 5.46 -10.20
CA TYR A 61 10.11 4.71 -9.28
C TYR A 61 9.43 3.40 -8.86
N ARG A 62 10.23 2.34 -8.67
CA ARG A 62 9.86 1.23 -7.79
C ARG A 62 10.34 1.54 -6.39
N ILE A 63 9.45 1.46 -5.42
CA ILE A 63 9.75 1.71 -4.00
C ILE A 63 10.12 0.37 -3.37
N LYS A 64 11.43 0.11 -3.25
CA LYS A 64 11.99 -1.17 -2.83
C LYS A 64 12.29 -1.17 -1.34
N ASN A 65 11.76 -2.15 -0.61
CA ASN A 65 12.03 -2.29 0.82
C ASN A 65 13.48 -2.75 1.06
N ARG A 66 14.16 -2.12 2.00
CA ARG A 66 15.56 -2.44 2.34
C ARG A 66 15.73 -3.84 2.93
N PHE A 67 14.77 -4.31 3.74
CA PHE A 67 14.84 -5.60 4.41
C PHE A 67 14.56 -6.76 3.47
N THR A 68 13.47 -6.68 2.72
CA THR A 68 12.97 -7.81 1.91
C THR A 68 13.47 -7.79 0.48
N GLY A 69 13.92 -6.62 -0.01
CA GLY A 69 14.27 -6.42 -1.41
C GLY A 69 13.06 -6.42 -2.35
N LYS A 70 11.84 -6.61 -1.83
CA LYS A 70 10.60 -6.54 -2.58
C LYS A 70 10.14 -5.09 -2.76
N VAL A 71 9.20 -4.86 -3.67
CA VAL A 71 8.71 -3.52 -4.01
C VAL A 71 7.26 -3.33 -3.57
N MET A 72 6.86 -2.07 -3.32
CA MET A 72 5.46 -1.72 -3.12
C MET A 72 4.64 -2.03 -4.37
N ASP A 73 3.51 -2.69 -4.18
CA ASP A 73 2.62 -3.15 -5.22
C ASP A 73 1.16 -2.97 -4.82
N LEU A 74 0.26 -2.96 -5.79
CA LEU A 74 -1.17 -2.95 -5.57
C LEU A 74 -1.71 -4.37 -5.45
N ALA A 75 -2.39 -4.65 -4.36
CA ALA A 75 -3.00 -5.96 -4.13
C ALA A 75 -3.92 -6.35 -5.31
N LEU A 76 -3.66 -7.53 -5.89
CA LEU A 76 -4.40 -8.08 -7.03
C LEU A 76 -4.47 -7.15 -8.25
N SER A 77 -3.48 -6.26 -8.42
CA SER A 77 -3.48 -5.21 -9.46
C SER A 77 -4.76 -4.36 -9.43
N GLY A 78 -5.38 -4.21 -8.26
CA GLY A 78 -6.59 -3.42 -8.08
C GLY A 78 -6.35 -1.94 -8.35
N VAL A 79 -7.36 -1.26 -8.92
CA VAL A 79 -7.28 0.18 -9.24
C VAL A 79 -8.36 0.99 -8.52
N GLU A 80 -9.19 0.34 -7.72
CA GLU A 80 -10.27 0.99 -7.00
C GLU A 80 -9.80 1.66 -5.70
N ASN A 81 -10.54 2.65 -5.24
CA ASN A 81 -10.34 3.24 -3.93
C ASN A 81 -10.40 2.15 -2.85
N GLY A 82 -9.44 2.15 -1.94
CA GLY A 82 -9.34 1.13 -0.89
C GLY A 82 -8.52 -0.10 -1.29
N THR A 83 -7.97 -0.17 -2.51
CA THR A 83 -7.01 -1.22 -2.86
C THR A 83 -5.79 -1.11 -1.96
N TRP A 84 -5.43 -2.20 -1.30
CA TRP A 84 -4.31 -2.22 -0.36
C TRP A 84 -2.97 -2.15 -1.05
N VAL A 85 -2.04 -1.46 -0.40
CA VAL A 85 -0.63 -1.50 -0.75
C VAL A 85 0.02 -2.62 0.03
N HIS A 86 0.74 -3.50 -0.66
CA HIS A 86 1.52 -4.58 -0.11
C HIS A 86 2.92 -4.61 -0.72
N GLN A 87 3.76 -5.52 -0.29
CA GLN A 87 5.01 -5.81 -0.98
C GLN A 87 4.85 -7.01 -1.92
N TRP A 88 5.58 -6.99 -3.02
CA TRP A 88 5.65 -8.11 -3.97
C TRP A 88 7.04 -8.19 -4.62
N SER A 89 7.38 -9.37 -5.15
CA SER A 89 8.57 -9.51 -6.00
C SER A 89 8.49 -8.54 -7.18
N ALA A 90 9.61 -7.94 -7.56
CA ALA A 90 9.63 -6.97 -8.65
C ALA A 90 9.20 -7.62 -9.98
N THR A 91 8.33 -6.93 -10.70
CA THR A 91 7.84 -7.30 -12.05
C THR A 91 7.95 -6.09 -12.97
N SER A 92 7.56 -6.23 -14.25
CA SER A 92 7.42 -5.10 -15.16
C SER A 92 6.08 -4.34 -15.03
N GLY A 93 5.17 -4.80 -14.14
CA GLY A 93 3.82 -4.27 -14.01
C GLY A 93 3.76 -2.80 -13.57
N ALA A 94 2.78 -2.06 -14.12
CA ALA A 94 2.56 -0.66 -13.78
C ALA A 94 2.07 -0.45 -12.34
N GLY A 95 1.46 -1.47 -11.70
CA GLY A 95 1.03 -1.44 -10.30
C GLY A 95 2.19 -1.27 -9.30
N GLN A 96 3.43 -1.55 -9.74
CA GLN A 96 4.65 -1.38 -8.95
C GLN A 96 5.40 -0.08 -9.25
N ARG A 97 4.85 0.78 -10.11
CA ARG A 97 5.47 2.06 -10.47
C ARG A 97 4.74 3.22 -9.82
N TRP A 98 5.51 4.14 -9.26
CA TRP A 98 5.03 5.24 -8.45
C TRP A 98 5.69 6.56 -8.89
N GLN A 99 4.92 7.61 -8.96
CA GLN A 99 5.40 8.97 -9.19
C GLN A 99 5.47 9.72 -7.87
N ILE A 100 6.48 10.57 -7.73
CA ILE A 100 6.60 11.51 -6.61
C ILE A 100 6.05 12.84 -7.08
N VAL A 101 4.90 13.23 -6.52
CA VAL A 101 4.20 14.48 -6.86
C VAL A 101 4.43 15.49 -5.74
N ASP A 102 5.03 16.63 -6.03
CA ASP A 102 5.22 17.70 -5.04
C ASP A 102 3.87 18.22 -4.54
N ALA A 103 3.72 18.27 -3.23
CA ALA A 103 2.52 18.79 -2.55
C ALA A 103 2.81 20.11 -1.79
N GLY A 104 4.00 20.66 -1.96
CA GLY A 104 4.44 21.87 -1.27
C GLY A 104 4.90 21.62 0.17
N GLY A 105 5.65 22.60 0.72
CA GLY A 105 6.12 22.52 2.11
C GLY A 105 7.04 21.33 2.42
N GLY A 106 7.71 20.75 1.43
CA GLY A 106 8.55 19.56 1.58
C GLY A 106 7.75 18.27 1.76
N LYS A 107 6.46 18.31 1.45
CA LYS A 107 5.58 17.13 1.40
C LYS A 107 5.39 16.68 -0.03
N VAL A 108 5.12 15.39 -0.21
CA VAL A 108 4.84 14.77 -1.51
C VAL A 108 3.63 13.86 -1.42
N LYS A 109 3.06 13.54 -2.58
CA LYS A 109 2.15 12.43 -2.77
C LYS A 109 2.85 11.33 -3.56
N LEU A 110 2.56 10.09 -3.24
CA LEU A 110 3.04 8.93 -3.98
C LEU A 110 1.88 8.41 -4.84
N ARG A 111 1.93 8.70 -6.14
CA ARG A 111 0.87 8.36 -7.10
C ARG A 111 1.22 7.08 -7.84
N ASN A 112 0.31 6.13 -7.84
CA ASN A 112 0.49 4.88 -8.58
C ASN A 112 0.23 5.08 -10.07
N VAL A 113 1.11 4.55 -10.93
CA VAL A 113 1.04 4.72 -12.39
C VAL A 113 -0.14 3.97 -13.01
N LEU A 114 -0.49 2.77 -12.48
CA LEU A 114 -1.61 1.98 -13.00
C LEU A 114 -2.97 2.59 -12.64
N ALA A 115 -3.12 2.98 -11.37
CA ALA A 115 -4.42 3.38 -10.81
C ALA A 115 -4.69 4.88 -10.89
N ASP A 116 -3.67 5.70 -11.15
CA ASP A 116 -3.72 7.18 -11.06
C ASP A 116 -4.27 7.68 -9.71
N LYS A 117 -3.99 6.94 -8.65
CA LYS A 117 -4.40 7.23 -7.27
C LYS A 117 -3.18 7.35 -6.36
N VAL A 118 -3.34 7.98 -5.21
CA VAL A 118 -2.25 8.24 -4.28
C VAL A 118 -2.29 7.30 -3.08
N ILE A 119 -1.12 7.04 -2.47
CA ILE A 119 -1.06 6.30 -1.20
C ILE A 119 -1.80 7.09 -0.12
N ASP A 120 -2.67 6.38 0.56
CA ASP A 120 -3.63 6.88 1.56
C ASP A 120 -3.61 5.96 2.79
N LEU A 121 -4.01 6.48 3.95
CA LEU A 121 -4.16 5.71 5.18
C LEU A 121 -5.64 5.38 5.42
N VAL A 122 -5.94 4.10 5.60
CA VAL A 122 -7.32 3.62 5.82
C VAL A 122 -8.01 4.39 6.95
N GLY A 123 -9.17 4.98 6.61
CA GLY A 123 -10.00 5.72 7.55
C GLY A 123 -9.33 6.98 8.09
N MET A 124 -8.36 7.57 7.39
CA MET A 124 -7.58 8.73 7.82
C MET A 124 -6.89 8.55 9.19
N ARG A 125 -6.73 7.30 9.64
CA ARG A 125 -6.10 6.98 10.92
C ARG A 125 -4.59 7.13 10.83
N VAL A 126 -3.97 7.49 11.94
CA VAL A 126 -2.53 7.74 12.02
C VAL A 126 -1.84 6.94 13.14
N GLU A 127 -2.53 5.89 13.65
CA GLU A 127 -2.00 4.99 14.68
C GLU A 127 -1.12 3.90 14.08
N ASN A 128 -0.34 3.24 14.95
CA ASN A 128 0.41 2.06 14.57
C ASN A 128 -0.52 0.95 14.06
N GLY A 129 -0.13 0.31 12.96
CA GLY A 129 -0.90 -0.74 12.31
C GLY A 129 -1.93 -0.25 11.29
N THR A 130 -2.06 1.08 11.08
CA THR A 130 -2.94 1.60 10.03
C THR A 130 -2.44 1.16 8.66
N GLN A 131 -3.29 0.44 7.93
CA GLN A 131 -3.01 -0.08 6.59
C GLN A 131 -2.88 1.05 5.57
N ALA A 132 -1.89 0.94 4.68
CA ALA A 132 -1.79 1.77 3.49
C ALA A 132 -2.67 1.20 2.37
N GLN A 133 -3.36 2.08 1.68
CA GLN A 133 -4.21 1.80 0.53
C GLN A 133 -3.94 2.83 -0.57
N ILE A 134 -4.55 2.70 -1.73
CA ILE A 134 -4.67 3.80 -2.67
C ILE A 134 -6.08 4.40 -2.60
N TRP A 135 -6.13 5.70 -2.83
CA TRP A 135 -7.37 6.47 -2.88
C TRP A 135 -7.25 7.60 -3.90
N GLN A 136 -8.38 8.07 -4.44
CA GLN A 136 -8.39 9.29 -5.22
C GLN A 136 -7.76 10.45 -4.44
N ASP A 137 -7.10 11.35 -5.13
CA ASP A 137 -6.47 12.52 -4.49
C ASP A 137 -7.55 13.51 -3.99
N VAL A 138 -7.72 13.57 -2.67
CA VAL A 138 -8.68 14.46 -1.99
C VAL A 138 -7.97 15.55 -1.19
N PHE A 139 -6.66 15.71 -1.38
CA PHE A 139 -5.83 16.70 -0.67
C PHE A 139 -5.82 16.53 0.85
N GLY A 140 -6.15 15.33 1.36
CA GLY A 140 -6.13 15.00 2.79
C GLY A 140 -4.72 14.86 3.34
N GLU A 141 -4.50 15.21 4.61
CA GLU A 141 -3.21 15.04 5.29
C GLU A 141 -2.75 13.57 5.35
N ASN A 142 -3.67 12.62 5.33
CA ASN A 142 -3.42 11.18 5.28
C ASN A 142 -2.88 10.68 3.93
N GLN A 143 -2.77 11.58 2.93
CA GLN A 143 -2.17 11.35 1.61
C GLN A 143 -0.85 12.07 1.41
N LEU A 144 -0.38 12.79 2.45
CA LEU A 144 0.83 13.62 2.38
C LEU A 144 1.98 12.96 3.14
N TRP A 145 3.10 12.85 2.46
CA TRP A 145 4.27 12.14 2.95
C TRP A 145 5.51 13.04 2.94
N LYS A 146 6.43 12.78 3.87
CA LYS A 146 7.80 13.30 3.82
C LYS A 146 8.75 12.15 3.52
N ILE A 147 9.59 12.34 2.51
CA ILE A 147 10.65 11.40 2.17
C ILE A 147 11.92 11.91 2.83
N ASN A 148 12.37 11.25 3.91
CA ASN A 148 13.54 11.68 4.67
C ASN A 148 14.70 10.70 4.41
N PRO A 149 15.91 11.18 4.07
CA PRO A 149 17.07 10.31 3.91
C PRO A 149 17.44 9.65 5.24
N VAL A 150 17.79 8.37 5.16
CA VAL A 150 18.30 7.62 6.31
C VAL A 150 19.81 7.90 6.40
N PRO A 151 20.32 8.38 7.56
CA PRO A 151 21.75 8.59 7.75
C PRO A 151 22.55 7.29 7.61
N ASP A 152 23.73 7.34 6.97
CA ASP A 152 24.58 6.17 6.67
C ASP A 152 24.88 5.33 7.92
N ARG A 153 25.10 5.95 9.08
CA ARG A 153 25.30 5.27 10.37
C ARG A 153 24.15 4.31 10.77
N LEU A 154 22.95 4.52 10.24
CA LEU A 154 21.77 3.64 10.47
C LEU A 154 21.68 2.53 9.43
N LEU A 155 22.42 2.63 8.34
CA LEU A 155 22.47 1.61 7.29
C LEU A 155 23.35 0.41 7.69
N GLU A 156 24.27 0.59 8.63
CA GLU A 156 25.12 -0.48 9.17
C GLU A 156 24.37 -1.42 10.13
N ARG A 157 23.17 -1.03 10.59
CA ARG A 157 22.37 -1.88 11.48
C ARG A 157 21.82 -3.09 10.74
N THR A 158 22.20 -4.27 11.17
CA THR A 158 21.58 -5.53 10.74
C THR A 158 20.14 -5.60 11.27
N ALA A 159 19.25 -6.22 10.48
CA ALA A 159 17.86 -6.45 10.90
C ALA A 159 17.83 -7.48 12.02
N GLU A 160 17.68 -7.04 13.26
CA GLU A 160 17.31 -7.93 14.36
C GLU A 160 15.81 -7.87 14.56
N PRO A 161 15.09 -9.01 14.50
CA PRO A 161 13.68 -9.03 14.82
C PRO A 161 13.49 -8.61 16.28
N PRO A 162 12.50 -7.77 16.61
CA PRO A 162 12.26 -7.37 17.99
C PRO A 162 11.87 -8.57 18.85
N LYS A 163 12.33 -8.56 20.09
CA LYS A 163 12.11 -9.62 21.10
C LYS A 163 10.63 -9.76 21.54
N ALA A 164 9.70 -8.96 21.07
CA ALA A 164 8.28 -9.00 21.44
C ALA A 164 7.39 -8.96 20.20
N ALA A 165 6.37 -9.81 20.15
CA ALA A 165 5.39 -9.87 19.09
C ALA A 165 4.67 -8.52 18.91
N ARG A 166 4.80 -7.93 17.72
CA ARG A 166 4.08 -6.70 17.31
C ARG A 166 2.71 -7.10 16.75
N THR A 167 1.79 -7.48 17.59
CA THR A 167 0.42 -7.78 17.18
C THR A 167 -0.41 -6.50 17.18
N ALA A 168 -0.54 -5.88 16.01
CA ALA A 168 -1.71 -5.04 15.76
C ALA A 168 -2.86 -5.97 15.36
N PRO A 169 -4.10 -5.74 15.83
CA PRO A 169 -5.22 -6.58 15.48
C PRO A 169 -5.48 -6.50 13.97
N GLN A 170 -5.15 -7.55 13.24
CA GLN A 170 -5.60 -7.73 11.87
C GLN A 170 -7.11 -7.97 11.91
N LYS A 171 -7.90 -6.94 11.59
CA LYS A 171 -9.31 -7.18 11.23
C LYS A 171 -9.30 -7.98 9.93
N ALA A 172 -9.68 -9.25 10.02
CA ALA A 172 -9.86 -10.13 8.88
C ALA A 172 -10.71 -9.43 7.80
N ALA A 173 -10.23 -9.50 6.56
CA ALA A 173 -11.01 -9.12 5.40
C ALA A 173 -12.30 -9.93 5.42
N ALA A 174 -13.44 -9.26 5.54
CA ALA A 174 -14.74 -9.90 5.48
C ALA A 174 -14.90 -10.58 4.11
N LYS A 175 -14.85 -11.90 4.09
CA LYS A 175 -15.29 -12.71 2.96
C LYS A 175 -16.78 -12.46 2.79
N THR A 176 -17.15 -11.62 1.85
CA THR A 176 -18.54 -11.55 1.38
C THR A 176 -18.81 -12.81 0.58
N THR A 177 -19.23 -13.87 1.24
CA THR A 177 -19.76 -15.06 0.61
C THR A 177 -21.17 -14.72 0.11
N ARG A 178 -21.29 -14.39 -1.16
CA ARG A 178 -22.59 -14.24 -1.83
C ARG A 178 -23.18 -15.63 -1.99
N THR A 179 -24.02 -16.04 -1.05
CA THR A 179 -24.85 -17.25 -1.15
C THR A 179 -25.86 -17.04 -2.29
N GLN A 180 -25.63 -17.71 -3.40
CA GLN A 180 -26.66 -17.87 -4.43
C GLN A 180 -27.66 -18.91 -3.94
N THR A 181 -28.80 -18.48 -3.49
CA THR A 181 -29.98 -19.35 -3.30
C THR A 181 -30.61 -19.67 -4.66
N SER A 182 -30.26 -20.81 -5.20
CA SER A 182 -30.98 -21.42 -6.34
C SER A 182 -32.35 -21.90 -5.86
N LYS A 183 -33.39 -21.20 -6.22
CA LYS A 183 -34.78 -21.65 -6.07
C LYS A 183 -35.08 -22.73 -7.11
N LYS A 184 -35.06 -23.97 -6.69
CA LYS A 184 -35.51 -25.13 -7.44
C LYS A 184 -37.03 -25.16 -7.38
N THR A 185 -37.74 -24.73 -8.43
CA THR A 185 -39.20 -24.95 -8.59
C THR A 185 -39.42 -26.34 -9.19
N ALA A 186 -39.93 -27.20 -8.36
CA ALA A 186 -40.38 -28.52 -8.79
C ALA A 186 -41.68 -28.39 -9.59
N GLY A 187 -41.68 -28.92 -10.81
CA GLY A 187 -42.85 -29.07 -11.60
C GLY A 187 -43.80 -30.14 -11.06
N LYS A 188 -45.06 -29.84 -11.02
CA LYS A 188 -46.10 -30.82 -10.80
C LYS A 188 -46.99 -30.84 -12.03
N SER A 189 -46.92 -31.96 -12.74
CA SER A 189 -47.80 -32.42 -13.80
C SER A 189 -49.24 -32.55 -13.29
N ALA A 190 -50.22 -32.06 -14.04
CA ALA A 190 -51.58 -32.58 -13.99
C ALA A 190 -52.21 -32.48 -15.38
N ARG A 191 -52.60 -33.65 -15.88
CA ARG A 191 -53.40 -33.96 -17.06
C ARG A 191 -54.84 -33.48 -16.92
N ARG A 192 -55.46 -33.32 -18.06
CA ARG A 192 -56.88 -33.44 -18.50
C ARG A 192 -57.39 -32.11 -19.08
N GLY A 193 -58.01 -32.10 -20.15
CA GLY A 193 -58.74 -33.07 -21.01
C GLY A 193 -59.69 -32.27 -21.88
N SER A 194 -59.69 -32.62 -23.08
CA SER A 194 -60.84 -32.69 -24.01
C SER A 194 -61.97 -31.61 -24.06
N LYS A 195 -62.19 -31.14 -25.26
CA LYS A 195 -63.44 -31.05 -26.06
C LYS A 195 -63.88 -29.65 -26.54
N ASN A 196 -63.99 -29.62 -27.84
CA ASN A 196 -65.04 -29.04 -28.71
C ASN A 196 -65.38 -27.54 -28.62
N LYS A 197 -65.17 -26.81 -29.64
CA LYS A 197 -65.88 -26.62 -30.90
C LYS A 197 -65.09 -25.72 -31.83
#